data_cca65e21ecc4c676c9781d2c1a8aadbb
#
_entry.id   cca65e21ecc4c676c9781d2c1a8aadbb
#
_cell.length_a   1.000
_cell.length_b   1.000
_cell.length_c   1.000
_cell.angle_alpha   90.00
_cell.angle_beta   90.00
_cell.angle_gamma   90.00
#
_symmetry.space_group_name_H-M   'P 1'
#
loop_
_entity.id
_entity.type
_entity.pdbx_description
1 polymer ?
#
loop_
_entity_poly.entity_id
_entity_poly.type
_entity_poly.pdbx_seq_one_letter_code
_entity_poly.pdbx_strand_id
1 'polypeptide(L)'
;MFQRLWSKQSAAAGMSAATDFIEQTLEKNPVVIFSKSYCPFCHKAKRVFDELQVPYLAVELDGRADGSDIQEVLKQKTGARTVPRVFVNKQCLGGGSDVENMYREEKLQKLLQSNGLL
;
A
#
# COMPACT_ATOMS: atom_id res chain seq x y z
N MET A 1 -1.26 12.82 35.62
CA MET A 1 -2.21 12.79 34.52
C MET A 1 -1.56 13.06 33.17
N PHE A 2 -0.76 14.11 33.06
CA PHE A 2 -0.05 14.45 31.82
C PHE A 2 0.91 13.36 31.36
N GLN A 3 1.69 12.77 32.26
CA GLN A 3 2.66 11.76 31.92
C GLN A 3 2.00 10.48 31.35
N ARG A 4 0.87 10.09 31.94
CA ARG A 4 0.13 8.92 31.45
C ARG A 4 -0.43 9.17 30.06
N LEU A 5 -1.00 10.34 29.84
CA LEU A 5 -1.50 10.74 28.53
C LEU A 5 -0.37 10.83 27.53
N TRP A 6 0.77 11.34 27.97
CA TRP A 6 1.94 11.46 27.10
C TRP A 6 2.46 10.11 26.65
N SER A 7 2.50 9.11 27.54
CA SER A 7 2.91 7.76 27.18
C SER A 7 1.97 7.13 26.16
N LYS A 8 0.65 7.30 26.35
CA LYS A 8 -0.33 6.84 25.37
C LYS A 8 -0.19 7.59 24.06
N GLN A 9 0.06 8.88 24.13
CA GLN A 9 0.26 9.71 22.94
C GLN A 9 1.49 9.26 22.16
N SER A 10 2.55 8.82 22.86
CA SER A 10 3.76 8.35 22.21
C SER A 10 3.51 7.12 21.33
N ALA A 11 2.81 6.12 21.88
CA ALA A 11 2.42 4.93 21.12
C ALA A 11 1.39 5.27 20.04
N ALA A 12 0.39 6.07 20.39
CA ALA A 12 -0.64 6.51 19.46
C ALA A 12 -0.05 7.40 18.36
N ALA A 13 0.97 8.20 18.68
CA ALA A 13 1.61 9.08 17.71
C ALA A 13 2.32 8.27 16.61
N GLY A 14 2.97 7.14 16.95
CA GLY A 14 3.58 6.25 15.95
C GLY A 14 2.56 5.69 14.99
N MET A 15 1.44 5.16 15.51
CA MET A 15 0.35 4.62 14.68
C MET A 15 -0.36 5.72 13.92
N SER A 16 -0.57 6.88 14.57
CA SER A 16 -1.22 8.02 13.93
C SER A 16 -0.36 8.57 12.79
N ALA A 17 0.96 8.66 12.99
CA ALA A 17 1.88 9.11 11.95
C ALA A 17 1.88 8.15 10.78
N ALA A 18 1.86 6.83 11.03
CA ALA A 18 1.79 5.83 9.98
C ALA A 18 0.47 5.93 9.21
N THR A 19 -0.63 6.11 9.92
CA THR A 19 -1.96 6.30 9.31
C THR A 19 -1.96 7.54 8.43
N ASP A 20 -1.46 8.66 8.94
CA ASP A 20 -1.39 9.91 8.18
C ASP A 20 -0.53 9.77 6.94
N PHE A 21 0.60 9.09 7.06
CA PHE A 21 1.49 8.82 5.93
C PHE A 21 0.77 8.02 4.84
N ILE A 22 0.08 6.95 5.23
CA ILE A 22 -0.68 6.11 4.29
C ILE A 22 -1.76 6.93 3.61
N GLU A 23 -2.56 7.66 4.39
CA GLU A 23 -3.67 8.45 3.84
C GLU A 23 -3.18 9.52 2.86
N GLN A 24 -2.12 10.25 3.22
CA GLN A 24 -1.54 11.26 2.35
C GLN A 24 -0.94 10.65 1.09
N THR A 25 -0.29 9.51 1.23
CA THR A 25 0.31 8.80 0.10
C THR A 25 -0.77 8.36 -0.90
N LEU A 26 -1.85 7.79 -0.40
CA LEU A 26 -2.98 7.35 -1.23
C LEU A 26 -3.73 8.52 -1.85
N GLU A 27 -3.77 9.65 -1.15
CA GLU A 27 -4.40 10.87 -1.67
C GLU A 27 -3.66 11.44 -2.86
N LYS A 28 -2.33 11.42 -2.80
CA LYS A 28 -1.47 12.06 -3.80
C LYS A 28 -1.13 11.17 -4.98
N ASN A 29 -1.33 9.87 -4.85
CA ASN A 29 -0.89 8.91 -5.86
C ASN A 29 -2.02 7.95 -6.22
N PRO A 30 -2.41 7.89 -7.50
CA PRO A 30 -3.50 7.00 -7.92
C PRO A 30 -3.17 5.52 -7.74
N VAL A 31 -1.91 5.13 -7.96
CA VAL A 31 -1.49 3.74 -7.78
C VAL A 31 -0.33 3.70 -6.78
N VAL A 32 -0.51 2.94 -5.71
CA VAL A 32 0.51 2.79 -4.66
C VAL A 32 0.70 1.31 -4.36
N ILE A 33 1.96 0.91 -4.29
CA ILE A 33 2.33 -0.46 -3.90
C ILE A 33 3.20 -0.37 -2.65
N PHE A 34 2.66 -0.82 -1.53
CA PHE A 34 3.47 -1.00 -0.32
C PHE A 34 4.22 -2.32 -0.47
N SER A 35 5.53 -2.26 -0.38
CA SER A 35 6.41 -3.28 -0.89
C SER A 35 7.58 -3.53 0.05
N LYS A 36 8.32 -4.59 -0.20
CA LYS A 36 9.69 -4.76 0.31
C LYS A 36 10.59 -5.10 -0.87
N SER A 37 11.79 -4.54 -0.87
CA SER A 37 12.66 -4.58 -2.04
C SER A 37 13.09 -5.99 -2.46
N TYR A 38 13.08 -6.94 -1.52
CA TYR A 38 13.47 -8.33 -1.76
C TYR A 38 12.29 -9.28 -2.01
N CYS A 39 11.08 -8.77 -2.07
CA CYS A 39 9.86 -9.60 -2.11
C CYS A 39 9.49 -9.97 -3.55
N PRO A 40 9.47 -11.26 -3.90
CA PRO A 40 9.12 -11.68 -5.28
C PRO A 40 7.70 -11.30 -5.70
N PHE A 41 6.73 -11.41 -4.80
CA PHE A 41 5.35 -11.03 -5.11
C PHE A 41 5.22 -9.53 -5.32
N CYS A 42 6.03 -8.73 -4.62
CA CYS A 42 6.09 -7.29 -4.84
C CYS A 42 6.61 -6.98 -6.25
N HIS A 43 7.65 -7.69 -6.68
CA HIS A 43 8.20 -7.54 -8.03
C HIS A 43 7.18 -7.92 -9.10
N LYS A 44 6.40 -8.97 -8.86
CA LYS A 44 5.34 -9.39 -9.78
C LYS A 44 4.27 -8.31 -9.92
N ALA A 45 3.83 -7.72 -8.82
CA ALA A 45 2.84 -6.64 -8.85
C ALA A 45 3.36 -5.44 -9.62
N LYS A 46 4.60 -5.03 -9.35
CA LYS A 46 5.23 -3.91 -10.06
C LYS A 46 5.30 -4.17 -11.54
N ARG A 47 5.69 -5.40 -11.93
CA ARG A 47 5.82 -5.77 -13.34
C ARG A 47 4.51 -5.64 -14.09
N VAL A 48 3.39 -5.98 -13.46
CA VAL A 48 2.07 -5.85 -14.09
C VAL A 48 1.81 -4.39 -14.49
N PHE A 49 2.05 -3.46 -13.58
CA PHE A 49 1.86 -2.04 -13.89
C PHE A 49 2.88 -1.53 -14.90
N ASP A 50 4.11 -2.02 -14.83
CA ASP A 50 5.14 -1.69 -15.83
C ASP A 50 4.72 -2.14 -17.23
N GLU A 51 4.19 -3.36 -17.36
CA GLU A 51 3.70 -3.88 -18.63
C GLU A 51 2.53 -3.05 -19.18
N LEU A 52 1.66 -2.59 -18.29
CA LEU A 52 0.55 -1.74 -18.68
C LEU A 52 0.96 -0.27 -18.91
N GLN A 53 2.20 0.07 -18.60
CA GLN A 53 2.71 1.44 -18.69
C GLN A 53 1.92 2.41 -17.81
N VAL A 54 1.47 1.92 -16.66
CA VAL A 54 0.76 2.74 -15.66
C VAL A 54 1.75 3.09 -14.56
N PRO A 55 2.00 4.38 -14.33
CA PRO A 55 2.92 4.79 -13.26
C PRO A 55 2.35 4.46 -11.89
N TYR A 56 3.24 4.14 -10.97
CA TYR A 56 2.89 3.84 -9.59
C TYR A 56 3.97 4.34 -8.64
N LEU A 57 3.58 4.54 -7.39
CA LEU A 57 4.54 4.81 -6.33
C LEU A 57 4.76 3.51 -5.55
N ALA A 58 6.01 3.07 -5.47
CA ALA A 58 6.39 1.95 -4.62
C ALA A 58 6.94 2.49 -3.31
N VAL A 59 6.32 2.11 -2.19
CA VAL A 59 6.80 2.44 -0.86
C VAL A 59 7.51 1.22 -0.30
N GLU A 60 8.83 1.26 -0.28
CA GLU A 60 9.65 0.14 0.21
C GLU A 60 9.75 0.21 1.73
N LEU A 61 9.08 -0.70 2.42
CA LEU A 61 8.98 -0.69 3.87
C LEU A 61 10.24 -1.19 4.58
N ASP A 62 11.04 -2.01 3.91
CA ASP A 62 12.28 -2.52 4.48
C ASP A 62 13.36 -1.46 4.69
N GLY A 63 13.25 -0.35 3.96
CA GLY A 63 14.18 0.78 4.11
C GLY A 63 13.71 1.86 5.07
N ARG A 64 12.59 1.66 5.74
CA ARG A 64 11.96 2.70 6.58
C ARG A 64 11.96 2.30 8.05
N ALA A 65 12.29 3.27 8.91
CA ALA A 65 12.23 3.07 10.36
C ALA A 65 10.79 2.78 10.83
N ASP A 66 9.79 3.33 10.14
CA ASP A 66 8.38 3.17 10.47
C ASP A 66 7.69 2.03 9.69
N GLY A 67 8.46 1.20 8.98
CA GLY A 67 7.90 0.15 8.14
C GLY A 67 6.97 -0.81 8.88
N SER A 68 7.35 -1.19 10.10
CA SER A 68 6.53 -2.08 10.92
C SER A 68 5.20 -1.44 11.33
N ASP A 69 5.22 -0.16 11.69
CA ASP A 69 4.00 0.58 12.04
C ASP A 69 3.08 0.70 10.83
N ILE A 70 3.64 0.96 9.66
CA ILE A 70 2.88 1.03 8.41
C ILE A 70 2.21 -0.32 8.13
N GLN A 71 2.95 -1.43 8.27
CA GLN A 71 2.37 -2.77 8.07
C GLN A 71 1.23 -3.06 9.04
N GLU A 72 1.35 -2.62 10.29
CA GLU A 72 0.29 -2.82 11.28
C GLU A 72 -0.96 -2.02 10.91
N VAL A 73 -0.81 -0.78 10.48
CA VAL A 73 -1.95 0.04 10.04
C VAL A 73 -2.58 -0.57 8.79
N LEU A 74 -1.76 -1.05 7.84
CA LEU A 74 -2.28 -1.71 6.64
C LEU A 74 -3.06 -2.96 6.99
N LYS A 75 -2.60 -3.74 7.99
CA LYS A 75 -3.33 -4.91 8.48
C LYS A 75 -4.71 -4.50 9.00
N GLN A 76 -4.77 -3.45 9.81
CA GLN A 76 -6.04 -2.95 10.33
C GLN A 76 -6.97 -2.46 9.23
N LYS A 77 -6.38 -1.80 8.22
CA LYS A 77 -7.14 -1.18 7.13
C LYS A 77 -7.60 -2.20 6.08
N THR A 78 -6.79 -3.19 5.78
CA THR A 78 -7.02 -4.13 4.65
C THR A 78 -7.26 -5.56 5.07
N GLY A 79 -7.02 -5.90 6.34
CA GLY A 79 -7.14 -7.26 6.84
C GLY A 79 -5.91 -8.12 6.68
N ALA A 80 -4.85 -7.61 6.04
CA ALA A 80 -3.61 -8.37 5.85
C ALA A 80 -2.37 -7.51 6.06
N ARG A 81 -1.39 -8.07 6.75
CA ARG A 81 -0.11 -7.44 7.03
C ARG A 81 0.93 -7.72 5.94
N THR A 82 0.67 -8.69 5.09
CA THR A 82 1.63 -9.12 4.05
C THR A 82 1.84 -8.07 2.98
N VAL A 83 3.02 -8.11 2.36
CA VAL A 83 3.34 -7.29 1.20
C VAL A 83 3.39 -8.18 -0.04
N PRO A 84 3.06 -7.64 -1.22
CA PRO A 84 2.66 -6.26 -1.45
C PRO A 84 1.23 -5.99 -0.98
N ARG A 85 0.93 -4.71 -0.69
CA ARG A 85 -0.44 -4.20 -0.60
C ARG A 85 -0.60 -3.18 -1.71
N VAL A 86 -1.50 -3.44 -2.62
CA VAL A 86 -1.67 -2.65 -3.84
C VAL A 86 -2.97 -1.86 -3.78
N PHE A 87 -2.86 -0.56 -4.06
CA PHE A 87 -4.01 0.35 -4.04
C PHE A 87 -4.16 1.06 -5.38
N VAL A 88 -5.39 1.16 -5.84
CA VAL A 88 -5.77 2.00 -6.98
C VAL A 88 -6.85 2.95 -6.51
N ASN A 89 -6.60 4.24 -6.60
CA ASN A 89 -7.50 5.31 -6.11
C ASN A 89 -8.06 4.98 -4.73
N LYS A 90 -7.17 4.69 -3.78
CA LYS A 90 -7.47 4.39 -2.36
C LYS A 90 -8.15 3.05 -2.14
N GLN A 91 -8.43 2.29 -3.18
CA GLN A 91 -9.03 0.96 -3.06
C GLN A 91 -7.95 -0.10 -3.01
N CYS A 92 -7.95 -0.94 -1.98
CA CYS A 92 -7.01 -2.04 -1.87
C CYS A 92 -7.40 -3.17 -2.80
N LEU A 93 -6.50 -3.56 -3.70
CA LEU A 93 -6.70 -4.69 -4.60
C LEU A 93 -6.21 -6.00 -3.98
N GLY A 94 -5.42 -5.92 -2.92
CA GLY A 94 -4.86 -7.09 -2.26
C GLY A 94 -3.37 -7.23 -2.48
N GLY A 95 -2.91 -8.48 -2.59
CA GLY A 95 -1.51 -8.84 -2.76
C GLY A 95 -1.13 -9.10 -4.20
N GLY A 96 0.07 -9.67 -4.38
CA GLY A 96 0.62 -9.94 -5.71
C GLY A 96 -0.22 -10.90 -6.53
N SER A 97 -0.68 -11.98 -5.92
CA SER A 97 -1.53 -12.97 -6.61
C SER A 97 -2.86 -12.38 -7.04
N ASP A 98 -3.44 -11.53 -6.19
CA ASP A 98 -4.71 -10.86 -6.50
C ASP A 98 -4.55 -9.97 -7.74
N VAL A 99 -3.48 -9.21 -7.80
CA VAL A 99 -3.19 -8.30 -8.91
C VAL A 99 -2.92 -9.10 -10.20
N GLU A 100 -2.14 -10.17 -10.10
CA GLU A 100 -1.87 -11.03 -11.26
C GLU A 100 -3.15 -11.66 -11.81
N ASN A 101 -4.02 -12.13 -10.92
CA ASN A 101 -5.30 -12.71 -11.33
C ASN A 101 -6.19 -11.69 -12.00
N MET A 102 -6.28 -10.48 -11.43
CA MET A 102 -7.06 -9.40 -12.04
C MET A 102 -6.50 -9.04 -13.42
N TYR A 103 -5.18 -9.04 -13.56
CA TYR A 103 -4.52 -8.75 -14.83
C TYR A 103 -4.86 -9.81 -15.89
N ARG A 104 -4.73 -11.10 -15.54
CA ARG A 104 -5.06 -12.20 -16.45
C ARG A 104 -6.53 -12.21 -16.87
N GLU A 105 -7.41 -11.81 -15.96
CA GLU A 105 -8.86 -11.77 -16.21
C GLU A 105 -9.30 -10.44 -16.84
N GLU A 106 -8.37 -9.55 -17.14
CA GLU A 106 -8.62 -8.22 -17.70
C GLU A 106 -9.43 -7.29 -16.80
N LYS A 107 -9.62 -7.68 -15.57
CA LYS A 107 -10.35 -6.86 -14.56
C LYS A 107 -9.54 -5.65 -14.14
N LEU A 108 -8.21 -5.80 -14.06
CA LEU A 108 -7.33 -4.69 -13.68
C LEU A 108 -7.35 -3.60 -14.73
N GLN A 109 -7.28 -3.99 -16.01
CA GLN A 109 -7.31 -3.04 -17.12
C GLN A 109 -8.62 -2.24 -17.12
N LYS A 110 -9.74 -2.92 -16.88
CA LYS A 110 -11.05 -2.26 -16.82
C LYS A 110 -11.14 -1.30 -15.64
N LEU A 111 -10.61 -1.69 -14.48
CA LEU A 111 -10.57 -0.83 -13.31
C LEU A 111 -9.74 0.41 -13.58
N LEU A 112 -8.55 0.25 -14.16
CA LEU A 112 -7.67 1.36 -14.48
C LEU A 112 -8.29 2.29 -15.52
N GLN A 113 -8.97 1.74 -16.53
CA GLN A 113 -9.67 2.51 -17.54
C GLN A 113 -10.80 3.34 -16.92
N SER A 114 -11.59 2.73 -16.05
CA SER A 114 -12.70 3.42 -15.39
C SER A 114 -12.24 4.53 -14.46
N ASN A 115 -10.99 4.48 -14.01
CA ASN A 115 -10.38 5.51 -13.17
C ASN A 115 -9.53 6.49 -13.98
N GLY A 116 -9.55 6.40 -15.30
CA GLY A 116 -8.78 7.30 -16.15
C GLY A 116 -7.27 7.09 -16.13
N LEU A 117 -6.81 5.91 -15.71
CA LEU A 117 -5.39 5.61 -15.55
C LEU A 117 -4.84 4.76 -16.70
N LEU A 118 -5.69 4.27 -17.55
CA LEU A 118 -5.32 3.45 -18.70
C LEU A 118 -6.19 3.78 -19.90
#